data_ada100a2eb6c4485996375eadb73b574
#
_entry.id   ada100a2eb6c4485996375eadb73b574
#
_cell.length_a   1.000
_cell.length_b   1.000
_cell.length_c   1.000
_cell.angle_alpha   90.00
_cell.angle_beta   90.00
_cell.angle_gamma   90.00
#
_symmetry.space_group_name_H-M   'P 1'
#
loop_
_entity.id
_entity.type
_entity.pdbx_description
1 polymer ?
#
loop_
_entity_poly.entity_id
_entity_poly.type
_entity_poly.pdbx_seq_one_letter_code
_entity_poly.pdbx_strand_id
1 'polypeptide(L)'
;MTYASNAFGQLRYIAEATRGVTPGSGNGVNLRQTGPSIKAKTKFLKSEEIRQDRLTSGSALVDMDIDGGFNFELSGKEYDPFLCNLLGQAAFTHYGTAGLGATFSLTTASGSLTAAVAPTTTSAFTTLAAGSWIKVIPPVGATAAQKAYFADAWFKVGSTTSTAITLDASTPVTGAGLGITTTAGYAISQSSIVNGSTFGSFTLEYALTDIGKFLPFRGMQVGNMDLSLDVGAMVKGSFGFIGQGHDGMATATTLPGSPVASQTLDPMNAVTDIGAIYENGTSILGATSFIKSMKLSVNNNPRAQKALGIFGNAGVALGELSISGTLDVYVESETYYNKWLAGTNTSLSVGVSDDAGNGYLFDFDKIKFTDGGLTTQGRDDVMLSLPFEAFYNSATNRGIRITRSVAA
;
A
#
# COMPACT_ATOMS: atom_id res chain seq x y z
N MET A 1 14.87 37.20 13.38
CA MET A 1 15.20 36.13 12.39
C MET A 1 14.39 34.91 12.78
N THR A 2 13.59 34.39 11.85
CA THR A 2 12.81 33.17 12.07
C THR A 2 13.62 32.02 11.50
N TYR A 3 13.89 31.01 12.31
CA TYR A 3 14.51 29.75 11.84
C TYR A 3 13.43 28.78 11.44
N ALA A 4 13.70 27.95 10.43
CA ALA A 4 12.78 26.91 10.00
C ALA A 4 12.55 25.87 11.11
N SER A 5 11.29 25.51 11.33
CA SER A 5 10.90 24.43 12.23
C SER A 5 10.26 23.30 11.42
N ASN A 6 10.68 22.06 11.70
CA ASN A 6 10.08 20.88 11.05
C ASN A 6 8.59 20.70 11.39
N ALA A 7 8.11 21.33 12.47
CA ALA A 7 6.69 21.33 12.81
C ALA A 7 5.80 22.02 11.77
N PHE A 8 6.37 22.90 10.96
CA PHE A 8 5.69 23.58 9.83
C PHE A 8 6.11 23.05 8.47
N GLY A 9 6.88 21.95 8.45
CA GLY A 9 7.30 21.29 7.24
C GLY A 9 6.13 20.50 6.61
N GLN A 10 5.82 20.79 5.34
CA GLN A 10 4.77 20.12 4.60
C GLN A 10 5.33 19.44 3.35
N LEU A 11 5.16 18.13 3.22
CA LEU A 11 5.46 17.44 1.97
C LEU A 11 4.25 17.53 1.04
N ARG A 12 4.52 17.85 -0.23
CA ARG A 12 3.52 17.99 -1.30
C ARG A 12 3.95 17.20 -2.50
N TYR A 13 3.01 16.77 -3.31
CA TYR A 13 3.31 16.09 -4.57
C TYR A 13 2.38 16.48 -5.70
N ILE A 14 2.85 16.26 -6.91
CA ILE A 14 2.05 16.27 -8.15
C ILE A 14 2.58 15.18 -9.07
N ALA A 15 1.68 14.47 -9.75
CA ALA A 15 2.07 13.47 -10.74
C ALA A 15 2.59 14.17 -12.01
N GLU A 16 3.71 13.68 -12.56
CA GLU A 16 4.33 14.21 -13.76
C GLU A 16 3.76 13.55 -15.02
N ALA A 17 3.38 14.33 -16.01
CA ALA A 17 3.03 13.82 -17.33
C ALA A 17 4.28 13.43 -18.14
N THR A 18 5.35 14.20 -17.97
CA THR A 18 6.69 13.91 -18.53
C THR A 18 7.66 13.81 -17.37
N ARG A 19 8.38 12.69 -17.28
CA ARG A 19 9.31 12.42 -16.20
C ARG A 19 10.34 13.56 -16.03
N GLY A 20 10.52 14.01 -14.80
CA GLY A 20 11.48 15.07 -14.46
C GLY A 20 11.03 16.48 -14.82
N VAL A 21 9.81 16.63 -15.30
CA VAL A 21 9.21 17.94 -15.63
C VAL A 21 8.02 18.19 -14.74
N THR A 22 8.13 19.17 -13.84
CA THR A 22 7.00 19.61 -13.03
C THR A 22 5.87 20.12 -13.93
N PRO A 23 4.63 19.63 -13.80
CA PRO A 23 3.50 20.11 -14.60
C PRO A 23 3.28 21.63 -14.42
N GLY A 24 2.93 22.31 -15.51
CA GLY A 24 2.60 23.73 -15.47
C GLY A 24 1.15 24.03 -15.05
N SER A 25 0.32 23.00 -14.88
CA SER A 25 -1.09 23.12 -14.50
C SER A 25 -1.50 21.98 -13.56
N GLY A 26 -2.63 22.14 -12.89
CA GLY A 26 -3.11 21.22 -11.84
C GLY A 26 -2.90 21.82 -10.46
N ASN A 27 -3.02 21.01 -9.43
CA ASN A 27 -2.81 21.42 -8.05
C ASN A 27 -1.86 20.44 -7.35
N GLY A 28 -0.90 20.97 -6.61
CA GLY A 28 -0.11 20.16 -5.68
C GLY A 28 -1.00 19.62 -4.55
N VAL A 29 -0.78 18.38 -4.13
CA VAL A 29 -1.52 17.74 -3.05
C VAL A 29 -0.64 17.67 -1.81
N ASN A 30 -1.15 18.14 -0.67
CA ASN A 30 -0.49 17.97 0.62
C ASN A 30 -0.53 16.50 1.02
N LEU A 31 0.58 16.00 1.55
CA LEU A 31 0.73 14.61 1.93
C LEU A 31 0.83 14.47 3.44
N ARG A 32 0.13 13.51 4.00
CA ARG A 32 0.28 13.10 5.41
C ARG A 32 1.55 12.27 5.55
N GLN A 33 2.44 12.68 6.42
CA GLN A 33 3.72 12.03 6.64
C GLN A 33 4.16 12.18 8.11
N THR A 34 4.94 11.26 8.59
CA THR A 34 5.51 11.29 9.94
C THR A 34 7.00 11.67 9.94
N GLY A 35 7.64 11.68 8.78
CA GLY A 35 9.03 12.11 8.62
C GLY A 35 9.52 11.98 7.17
N PRO A 36 9.86 13.09 6.50
CA PRO A 36 10.49 13.04 5.18
C PRO A 36 11.99 12.78 5.33
N SER A 37 12.55 12.01 4.40
CA SER A 37 13.98 11.70 4.34
C SER A 37 14.60 12.00 2.97
N ILE A 38 13.84 12.68 2.09
CA ILE A 38 14.27 13.00 0.72
C ILE A 38 15.43 13.98 0.76
N LYS A 39 16.48 13.68 0.03
CA LYS A 39 17.68 14.52 -0.05
C LYS A 39 18.38 14.40 -1.39
N ALA A 40 19.10 15.45 -1.75
CA ALA A 40 20.06 15.45 -2.81
C ALA A 40 21.47 15.19 -2.22
N LYS A 41 22.21 14.29 -2.83
CA LYS A 41 23.61 13.95 -2.50
C LYS A 41 24.50 14.35 -3.65
N THR A 42 25.36 15.30 -3.44
CA THR A 42 26.34 15.76 -4.43
C THR A 42 27.62 14.96 -4.33
N LYS A 43 28.23 14.65 -5.49
CA LYS A 43 29.49 13.94 -5.59
C LYS A 43 30.56 14.87 -6.13
N PHE A 44 31.65 15.03 -5.35
CA PHE A 44 32.84 15.78 -5.74
C PHE A 44 33.97 14.81 -6.03
N LEU A 45 34.68 15.03 -7.12
CA LEU A 45 35.96 14.37 -7.40
C LEU A 45 37.08 15.35 -7.21
N LYS A 46 38.13 14.91 -6.55
CA LYS A 46 39.37 15.67 -6.39
C LYS A 46 40.28 15.40 -7.60
N SER A 47 41.02 16.40 -8.01
CA SER A 47 42.04 16.24 -9.04
C SER A 47 43.19 15.31 -8.54
N GLU A 48 43.57 14.37 -9.37
CA GLU A 48 44.69 13.45 -9.12
C GLU A 48 46.03 14.01 -9.68
N GLU A 49 46.02 15.29 -10.10
CA GLU A 49 47.24 15.95 -10.61
C GLU A 49 48.32 15.98 -9.56
N ILE A 50 49.54 15.56 -9.97
CA ILE A 50 50.73 15.59 -9.10
C ILE A 50 51.35 16.96 -9.14
N ARG A 51 51.36 17.63 -8.00
CA ARG A 51 51.96 18.95 -7.80
C ARG A 51 53.21 18.87 -6.91
N GLN A 52 54.19 19.71 -7.20
CA GLN A 52 55.44 19.76 -6.41
C GLN A 52 55.20 20.27 -4.98
N ASP A 53 54.16 21.08 -4.77
CA ASP A 53 53.78 21.61 -3.48
C ASP A 53 52.96 20.63 -2.62
N ARG A 54 52.69 19.43 -3.13
CA ARG A 54 51.95 18.33 -2.49
C ARG A 54 50.48 18.70 -2.17
N LEU A 55 49.92 19.77 -2.74
CA LEU A 55 48.54 20.18 -2.58
C LEU A 55 47.67 19.63 -3.71
N THR A 56 46.39 19.35 -3.42
CA THR A 56 45.42 19.01 -4.43
C THR A 56 45.09 20.25 -5.26
N SER A 57 45.17 20.15 -6.62
CA SER A 57 44.93 21.29 -7.51
C SER A 57 43.50 21.79 -7.52
N GLY A 58 42.53 20.95 -7.15
CA GLY A 58 41.11 21.34 -7.09
C GLY A 58 40.16 20.16 -6.94
N SER A 59 38.89 20.47 -6.88
CA SER A 59 37.80 19.48 -6.93
C SER A 59 36.69 19.97 -7.86
N ALA A 60 36.05 19.04 -8.53
CA ALA A 60 34.91 19.29 -9.40
C ALA A 60 33.64 18.60 -8.87
N LEU A 61 32.53 19.31 -8.92
CA LEU A 61 31.22 18.70 -8.72
C LEU A 61 30.84 17.93 -9.98
N VAL A 62 30.73 16.62 -9.88
CA VAL A 62 30.59 15.74 -11.06
C VAL A 62 29.22 15.07 -11.17
N ASP A 63 28.50 14.98 -10.05
CA ASP A 63 27.24 14.25 -10.05
C ASP A 63 26.35 14.65 -8.87
N MET A 64 25.07 14.31 -8.99
CA MET A 64 24.08 14.42 -7.94
C MET A 64 23.14 13.22 -7.97
N ASP A 65 22.96 12.58 -6.81
CA ASP A 65 21.95 11.55 -6.63
C ASP A 65 20.81 12.10 -5.75
N ILE A 66 19.58 11.70 -6.09
CA ILE A 66 18.40 12.07 -5.32
C ILE A 66 17.75 10.78 -4.87
N ASP A 67 17.68 10.59 -3.58
CA ASP A 67 17.08 9.44 -2.93
C ASP A 67 16.38 9.82 -1.62
N GLY A 68 15.74 8.84 -1.01
CA GLY A 68 15.00 8.99 0.22
C GLY A 68 13.50 8.86 -0.01
N GLY A 69 12.71 9.24 0.97
CA GLY A 69 11.27 9.04 0.92
C GLY A 69 10.55 9.70 2.07
N PHE A 70 9.48 9.09 2.50
CA PHE A 70 8.75 9.54 3.67
C PHE A 70 8.14 8.34 4.42
N ASN A 71 8.00 8.52 5.73
CA ASN A 71 7.27 7.59 6.59
C ASN A 71 5.83 8.05 6.74
N PHE A 72 4.93 7.10 6.95
CA PHE A 72 3.50 7.38 7.09
C PHE A 72 2.83 6.43 8.08
N GLU A 73 1.66 6.84 8.55
CA GLU A 73 0.66 5.98 9.18
C GLU A 73 -0.43 5.70 8.16
N LEU A 74 -0.79 4.43 7.96
CA LEU A 74 -1.71 4.02 6.90
C LEU A 74 -3.09 4.62 7.15
N SER A 75 -3.62 5.30 6.15
CA SER A 75 -4.98 5.84 6.13
C SER A 75 -5.62 5.65 4.76
N GLY A 76 -6.95 5.64 4.70
CA GLY A 76 -7.66 5.37 3.45
C GLY A 76 -7.39 6.41 2.37
N LYS A 77 -7.21 5.98 1.12
CA LYS A 77 -7.07 6.79 -0.10
C LYS A 77 -5.84 7.69 -0.22
N GLU A 78 -5.15 8.03 0.86
CA GLU A 78 -4.08 9.03 0.86
C GLU A 78 -2.89 8.60 -0.01
N TYR A 79 -2.54 7.31 0.04
CA TYR A 79 -1.33 6.77 -0.61
C TYR A 79 -1.60 6.05 -1.93
N ASP A 80 -2.83 6.11 -2.44
CA ASP A 80 -3.23 5.45 -3.68
C ASP A 80 -2.32 5.72 -4.89
N PRO A 81 -1.92 6.97 -5.18
CA PRO A 81 -1.04 7.24 -6.32
C PRO A 81 0.33 6.56 -6.21
N PHE A 82 0.86 6.45 -4.99
CA PHE A 82 2.14 5.79 -4.73
C PHE A 82 2.02 4.28 -4.81
N LEU A 83 0.92 3.69 -4.31
CA LEU A 83 0.63 2.26 -4.46
C LEU A 83 0.44 1.86 -5.93
N CYS A 84 -0.28 2.68 -6.71
CA CYS A 84 -0.42 2.48 -8.15
C CYS A 84 0.94 2.53 -8.85
N ASN A 85 1.75 3.53 -8.55
CA ASN A 85 3.09 3.67 -9.14
C ASN A 85 4.02 2.51 -8.74
N LEU A 86 3.98 2.08 -7.47
CA LEU A 86 4.76 0.94 -6.97
C LEU A 86 4.48 -0.34 -7.76
N LEU A 87 3.20 -0.61 -8.05
CA LEU A 87 2.79 -1.81 -8.79
C LEU A 87 2.73 -1.61 -10.32
N GLY A 88 3.14 -0.45 -10.84
CA GLY A 88 3.13 -0.19 -12.27
C GLY A 88 1.73 -0.13 -12.87
N GLN A 89 0.82 0.54 -12.20
CA GLN A 89 -0.55 0.79 -12.64
C GLN A 89 -0.84 2.29 -12.69
N ALA A 90 -1.69 2.71 -13.62
CA ALA A 90 -2.08 4.12 -13.72
C ALA A 90 -3.08 4.53 -12.62
N ALA A 91 -4.00 3.65 -12.26
CA ALA A 91 -5.04 3.86 -11.26
C ALA A 91 -5.60 2.54 -10.74
N PHE A 92 -6.34 2.59 -9.65
CA PHE A 92 -7.16 1.47 -9.20
C PHE A 92 -8.26 1.18 -10.22
N THR A 93 -8.42 -0.09 -10.58
CA THR A 93 -9.57 -0.56 -11.36
C THR A 93 -10.76 -0.71 -10.43
N HIS A 94 -11.79 0.06 -10.68
CA HIS A 94 -12.98 0.11 -9.84
C HIS A 94 -14.03 -0.90 -10.26
N TYR A 95 -14.71 -1.49 -9.28
CA TYR A 95 -16.00 -2.11 -9.48
C TYR A 95 -17.08 -1.04 -9.35
N GLY A 96 -17.90 -0.85 -10.37
CA GLY A 96 -18.89 0.24 -10.41
C GLY A 96 -18.27 1.63 -10.52
N THR A 97 -18.97 2.64 -10.02
CA THR A 97 -18.51 4.04 -10.07
C THR A 97 -17.68 4.35 -8.83
N ALA A 98 -16.43 4.80 -9.03
CA ALA A 98 -15.51 5.18 -7.96
C ALA A 98 -15.25 4.10 -6.88
N GLY A 99 -15.45 2.83 -7.21
CA GLY A 99 -15.23 1.70 -6.30
C GLY A 99 -16.46 1.28 -5.49
N LEU A 100 -17.58 1.95 -5.65
CA LEU A 100 -18.86 1.56 -5.10
C LEU A 100 -19.74 0.93 -6.19
N GLY A 101 -20.19 -0.31 -5.97
CA GLY A 101 -21.05 -1.04 -6.87
C GLY A 101 -22.53 -0.73 -6.68
N ALA A 102 -23.36 -1.45 -7.43
CA ALA A 102 -24.80 -1.35 -7.32
C ALA A 102 -25.31 -1.77 -5.92
N THR A 103 -26.37 -1.14 -5.48
CA THR A 103 -27.06 -1.54 -4.24
C THR A 103 -27.80 -2.87 -4.46
N PHE A 104 -27.76 -3.73 -3.49
CA PHE A 104 -28.39 -5.06 -3.51
C PHE A 104 -29.04 -5.39 -2.15
N SER A 105 -29.89 -6.39 -2.16
CA SER A 105 -30.41 -6.97 -0.92
C SER A 105 -29.51 -8.13 -0.49
N LEU A 106 -29.19 -8.16 0.79
CA LEU A 106 -28.36 -9.19 1.38
C LEU A 106 -29.23 -10.25 2.03
N THR A 107 -29.01 -11.52 1.66
CA THR A 107 -29.63 -12.67 2.32
C THR A 107 -28.54 -13.58 2.88
N THR A 108 -28.59 -13.90 4.15
CA THR A 108 -27.73 -14.90 4.77
C THR A 108 -28.43 -16.26 4.72
N ALA A 109 -28.05 -17.12 3.79
CA ALA A 109 -28.46 -18.53 3.80
C ALA A 109 -27.24 -19.37 4.12
N SER A 110 -27.30 -20.10 5.23
CA SER A 110 -26.34 -21.16 5.63
C SER A 110 -24.88 -20.89 5.30
N GLY A 111 -24.32 -19.77 5.75
CA GLY A 111 -22.87 -19.46 5.64
C GLY A 111 -22.43 -18.82 4.32
N SER A 112 -23.31 -18.50 3.41
CA SER A 112 -23.00 -17.76 2.20
C SER A 112 -23.83 -16.47 2.08
N LEU A 113 -23.20 -15.38 1.63
CA LEU A 113 -23.90 -14.19 1.16
C LEU A 113 -24.44 -14.47 -0.24
N THR A 114 -25.75 -14.71 -0.33
CA THR A 114 -26.41 -14.71 -1.62
C THR A 114 -27.09 -13.37 -1.79
N ALA A 115 -26.58 -12.53 -2.65
CA ALA A 115 -27.25 -11.28 -3.01
C ALA A 115 -28.42 -11.63 -3.92
N ALA A 116 -29.64 -11.61 -3.40
CA ALA A 116 -30.84 -11.86 -4.15
C ALA A 116 -31.56 -10.55 -4.40
N VAL A 117 -31.13 -9.76 -5.35
CA VAL A 117 -31.96 -8.81 -6.15
C VAL A 117 -31.15 -8.37 -7.35
N ALA A 118 -31.76 -8.36 -8.51
CA ALA A 118 -31.16 -7.79 -9.70
C ALA A 118 -30.78 -6.31 -9.42
N PRO A 119 -29.50 -5.95 -9.55
CA PRO A 119 -29.15 -4.55 -9.58
C PRO A 119 -29.94 -3.88 -10.70
N THR A 120 -30.34 -2.66 -10.50
CA THR A 120 -31.12 -1.85 -11.47
C THR A 120 -30.42 -1.66 -12.81
N THR A 121 -29.17 -2.12 -12.93
CA THR A 121 -28.38 -2.19 -14.17
C THR A 121 -28.00 -3.63 -14.48
N THR A 122 -28.43 -4.12 -15.61
CA THR A 122 -28.07 -5.43 -16.20
C THR A 122 -26.54 -5.61 -16.18
N SER A 123 -26.06 -6.69 -15.57
CA SER A 123 -24.64 -7.13 -15.55
C SER A 123 -23.76 -6.61 -14.40
N ALA A 124 -24.31 -6.13 -13.30
CA ALA A 124 -23.50 -5.48 -12.26
C ALA A 124 -22.44 -6.39 -11.62
N PHE A 125 -22.69 -7.69 -11.46
CA PHE A 125 -21.75 -8.59 -10.78
C PHE A 125 -20.79 -9.35 -11.70
N THR A 126 -21.03 -9.38 -13.00
CA THR A 126 -20.21 -10.16 -13.94
C THR A 126 -18.79 -9.65 -14.11
N THR A 127 -18.52 -8.41 -13.70
CA THR A 127 -17.16 -7.81 -13.72
C THR A 127 -16.32 -8.17 -12.50
N LEU A 128 -16.94 -8.75 -11.45
CA LEU A 128 -16.21 -9.26 -10.29
C LEU A 128 -15.70 -10.67 -10.59
N ALA A 129 -14.41 -10.83 -10.69
CA ALA A 129 -13.80 -12.14 -10.90
C ALA A 129 -13.85 -12.99 -9.62
N ALA A 130 -14.02 -14.31 -9.77
CA ALA A 130 -13.81 -15.27 -8.69
C ALA A 130 -12.42 -15.08 -8.05
N GLY A 131 -12.34 -15.23 -6.74
CA GLY A 131 -11.13 -14.96 -5.96
C GLY A 131 -10.88 -13.48 -5.68
N SER A 132 -11.73 -12.55 -6.15
CA SER A 132 -11.63 -11.14 -5.76
C SER A 132 -12.08 -10.93 -4.33
N TRP A 133 -11.44 -9.97 -3.66
CA TRP A 133 -11.87 -9.52 -2.34
C TRP A 133 -12.79 -8.31 -2.46
N ILE A 134 -13.82 -8.28 -1.64
CA ILE A 134 -14.82 -7.21 -1.58
C ILE A 134 -15.11 -6.83 -0.14
N LYS A 135 -15.55 -5.59 0.08
CA LYS A 135 -16.26 -5.18 1.28
C LYS A 135 -17.74 -4.96 0.97
N VAL A 136 -18.57 -5.24 1.95
CA VAL A 136 -20.00 -4.94 1.90
C VAL A 136 -20.24 -3.69 2.73
N ILE A 137 -20.82 -2.68 2.10
CA ILE A 137 -21.17 -1.41 2.75
C ILE A 137 -22.64 -1.49 3.13
N PRO A 138 -22.99 -1.44 4.43
CA PRO A 138 -24.35 -1.48 4.88
C PRO A 138 -25.10 -0.17 4.58
N PRO A 139 -26.44 -0.21 4.43
CA PRO A 139 -27.25 0.98 4.21
C PRO A 139 -27.20 1.92 5.41
N VAL A 140 -27.56 3.18 5.19
CA VAL A 140 -27.61 4.23 6.24
C VAL A 140 -28.46 3.79 7.46
N GLY A 141 -29.56 3.06 7.23
CA GLY A 141 -30.46 2.54 8.26
C GLY A 141 -30.00 1.26 8.96
N ALA A 142 -28.78 0.74 8.64
CA ALA A 142 -28.25 -0.45 9.30
C ALA A 142 -27.98 -0.18 10.80
N THR A 143 -28.14 -1.23 11.62
CA THR A 143 -27.84 -1.17 13.04
C THR A 143 -26.36 -0.95 13.32
N ALA A 144 -26.02 -0.44 14.52
CA ALA A 144 -24.62 -0.27 14.91
C ALA A 144 -23.82 -1.59 14.84
N ALA A 145 -24.43 -2.71 15.25
CA ALA A 145 -23.81 -4.03 15.17
C ALA A 145 -23.54 -4.48 13.71
N GLN A 146 -24.47 -4.21 12.79
CA GLN A 146 -24.26 -4.50 11.36
C GLN A 146 -23.13 -3.64 10.78
N LYS A 147 -23.12 -2.35 11.11
CA LYS A 147 -22.06 -1.43 10.64
C LYS A 147 -20.68 -1.87 11.14
N ALA A 148 -20.54 -2.18 12.42
CA ALA A 148 -19.30 -2.66 13.01
C ALA A 148 -18.83 -3.97 12.36
N TYR A 149 -19.73 -4.94 12.17
CA TYR A 149 -19.38 -6.21 11.54
C TYR A 149 -18.84 -6.03 10.10
N PHE A 150 -19.50 -5.21 9.28
CA PHE A 150 -19.07 -5.00 7.89
C PHE A 150 -17.90 -4.03 7.77
N ALA A 151 -17.63 -3.17 8.75
CA ALA A 151 -16.46 -2.30 8.76
C ALA A 151 -15.16 -3.11 8.77
N ASP A 152 -15.09 -4.20 9.52
CA ASP A 152 -13.89 -5.02 9.63
C ASP A 152 -13.86 -6.18 8.62
N ALA A 153 -15.03 -6.71 8.24
CA ALA A 153 -15.12 -7.92 7.44
C ALA A 153 -14.70 -7.70 5.98
N TRP A 154 -13.87 -8.60 5.48
CA TRP A 154 -13.54 -8.76 4.07
C TRP A 154 -14.07 -10.10 3.57
N PHE A 155 -14.62 -10.12 2.36
CA PHE A 155 -15.23 -11.30 1.78
C PHE A 155 -14.57 -11.65 0.45
N LYS A 156 -14.27 -12.93 0.26
CA LYS A 156 -13.74 -13.44 -0.99
C LYS A 156 -14.87 -13.91 -1.88
N VAL A 157 -14.85 -13.53 -3.14
CA VAL A 157 -15.83 -13.92 -4.15
C VAL A 157 -15.53 -15.34 -4.61
N GLY A 158 -16.45 -16.27 -4.40
CA GLY A 158 -16.36 -17.64 -4.94
C GLY A 158 -16.83 -17.73 -6.39
N SER A 159 -18.02 -17.19 -6.66
CA SER A 159 -18.57 -17.11 -8.02
C SER A 159 -19.53 -15.95 -8.17
N THR A 160 -19.78 -15.52 -9.40
CA THR A 160 -20.73 -14.45 -9.71
C THR A 160 -21.64 -14.83 -10.87
N THR A 161 -22.86 -14.35 -10.78
CA THR A 161 -23.83 -14.34 -11.90
C THR A 161 -24.22 -12.88 -12.18
N SER A 162 -25.09 -12.64 -13.15
CA SER A 162 -25.61 -11.28 -13.39
C SER A 162 -26.38 -10.71 -12.20
N THR A 163 -26.89 -11.56 -11.31
CA THR A 163 -27.81 -11.18 -10.22
C THR A 163 -27.36 -11.61 -8.83
N ALA A 164 -26.29 -12.41 -8.71
CA ALA A 164 -25.85 -12.94 -7.41
C ALA A 164 -24.33 -13.05 -7.32
N ILE A 165 -23.83 -12.88 -6.09
CA ILE A 165 -22.47 -13.19 -5.69
C ILE A 165 -22.55 -14.31 -4.66
N THR A 166 -21.82 -15.38 -4.92
CA THR A 166 -21.58 -16.43 -3.94
C THR A 166 -20.20 -16.19 -3.34
N LEU A 167 -20.13 -16.10 -2.04
CA LEU A 167 -18.84 -15.95 -1.33
C LEU A 167 -18.10 -17.30 -1.30
N ASP A 168 -16.80 -17.21 -1.23
CA ASP A 168 -15.94 -18.36 -0.97
C ASP A 168 -16.24 -18.93 0.42
N ALA A 169 -16.24 -20.26 0.54
CA ALA A 169 -16.54 -20.94 1.81
C ALA A 169 -15.51 -20.62 2.92
N SER A 170 -14.33 -20.13 2.56
CA SER A 170 -13.30 -19.68 3.50
C SER A 170 -13.64 -18.36 4.20
N THR A 171 -14.59 -17.57 3.65
CA THR A 171 -15.06 -16.31 4.23
C THR A 171 -16.56 -16.34 4.48
N PRO A 172 -17.06 -17.21 5.37
CA PRO A 172 -18.48 -17.30 5.64
C PRO A 172 -18.97 -16.03 6.35
N VAL A 173 -20.15 -15.56 5.97
CA VAL A 173 -20.84 -14.56 6.79
C VAL A 173 -21.46 -15.28 7.99
N THR A 174 -20.87 -15.09 9.15
CA THR A 174 -21.43 -15.56 10.41
C THR A 174 -22.47 -14.55 10.92
N GLY A 175 -23.56 -14.38 10.17
CA GLY A 175 -24.62 -13.45 10.50
C GLY A 175 -25.55 -13.88 11.65
N ALA A 176 -25.16 -14.88 12.44
CA ALA A 176 -25.89 -15.30 13.63
C ALA A 176 -25.95 -14.13 14.63
N GLY A 177 -27.10 -13.54 14.81
CA GLY A 177 -27.33 -12.42 15.73
C GLY A 177 -27.36 -11.02 15.09
N LEU A 178 -26.98 -10.85 13.82
CA LEU A 178 -27.03 -9.54 13.17
C LEU A 178 -28.41 -9.14 12.64
N GLY A 179 -29.40 -10.05 12.70
CA GLY A 179 -30.77 -9.77 12.23
C GLY A 179 -30.82 -9.33 10.76
N ILE A 180 -29.89 -9.81 9.93
CA ILE A 180 -29.88 -9.52 8.50
C ILE A 180 -31.00 -10.35 7.87
N THR A 181 -32.19 -9.79 7.88
CA THR A 181 -33.31 -10.22 7.01
C THR A 181 -33.20 -9.38 5.75
N THR A 182 -33.72 -9.88 4.64
CA THR A 182 -33.72 -9.23 3.31
C THR A 182 -33.84 -7.71 3.37
N THR A 183 -32.75 -6.99 3.55
CA THR A 183 -32.75 -5.53 3.63
C THR A 183 -32.07 -4.99 2.37
N ALA A 184 -32.82 -4.19 1.61
CA ALA A 184 -32.28 -3.53 0.41
C ALA A 184 -31.29 -2.42 0.78
N GLY A 185 -30.34 -2.11 -0.09
CA GLY A 185 -29.48 -0.96 0.02
C GLY A 185 -28.04 -1.23 0.43
N TYR A 186 -27.62 -2.50 0.53
CA TYR A 186 -26.20 -2.84 0.66
C TYR A 186 -25.46 -2.54 -0.65
N ALA A 187 -24.25 -2.03 -0.55
CA ALA A 187 -23.38 -1.80 -1.69
C ALA A 187 -22.10 -2.65 -1.57
N ILE A 188 -21.44 -2.89 -2.69
CA ILE A 188 -20.12 -3.52 -2.73
C ILE A 188 -19.08 -2.44 -2.95
N SER A 189 -18.07 -2.43 -2.12
CA SER A 189 -16.89 -1.58 -2.30
C SER A 189 -15.70 -2.45 -2.71
N GLN A 190 -15.15 -2.16 -3.88
CA GLN A 190 -13.99 -2.85 -4.43
C GLN A 190 -13.31 -2.01 -5.48
N SER A 191 -12.02 -1.79 -5.30
CA SER A 191 -11.11 -1.30 -6.32
C SER A 191 -9.80 -2.04 -6.16
N SER A 192 -9.17 -2.46 -7.24
CA SER A 192 -7.94 -3.25 -7.12
C SER A 192 -6.87 -2.82 -8.10
N ILE A 193 -5.63 -3.05 -7.70
CA ILE A 193 -4.44 -2.99 -8.55
C ILE A 193 -3.68 -4.30 -8.41
N VAL A 194 -3.01 -4.69 -9.50
CA VAL A 194 -2.12 -5.84 -9.57
C VAL A 194 -0.76 -5.39 -10.11
N ASN A 195 0.25 -6.25 -10.04
CA ASN A 195 1.53 -5.96 -10.67
C ASN A 195 1.35 -5.72 -12.19
N GLY A 196 1.93 -4.63 -12.68
CA GLY A 196 1.85 -4.16 -14.06
C GLY A 196 3.16 -3.55 -14.53
N SER A 197 3.10 -2.74 -15.59
CA SER A 197 4.28 -2.15 -16.25
C SER A 197 4.15 -0.66 -16.58
N THR A 198 3.10 0.00 -16.10
CA THR A 198 2.88 1.43 -16.35
C THR A 198 3.35 2.25 -15.15
N PHE A 199 4.57 2.78 -15.25
CA PHE A 199 5.19 3.55 -14.18
C PHE A 199 5.22 5.04 -14.53
N GLY A 200 4.73 5.86 -13.59
CA GLY A 200 4.81 7.31 -13.62
C GLY A 200 5.97 7.85 -12.77
N SER A 201 6.01 9.15 -12.63
CA SER A 201 6.89 9.85 -11.70
C SER A 201 6.13 11.02 -11.05
N PHE A 202 6.73 11.57 -10.00
CA PHE A 202 6.18 12.67 -9.23
C PHE A 202 7.21 13.79 -9.08
N THR A 203 6.72 15.04 -9.04
CA THR A 203 7.46 16.10 -8.38
C THR A 203 7.04 16.10 -6.92
N LEU A 204 7.99 15.93 -6.01
CA LEU A 204 7.81 16.06 -4.56
C LEU A 204 8.41 17.39 -4.13
N GLU A 205 7.68 18.17 -3.34
CA GLU A 205 8.14 19.45 -2.81
C GLU A 205 8.05 19.44 -1.29
N TYR A 206 9.18 19.65 -0.62
CA TYR A 206 9.17 19.91 0.81
C TYR A 206 9.09 21.40 1.09
N ALA A 207 7.95 21.84 1.61
CA ALA A 207 7.66 23.24 1.90
C ALA A 207 7.96 23.55 3.38
N LEU A 208 8.85 24.50 3.63
CA LEU A 208 9.12 25.11 4.93
C LEU A 208 8.26 26.38 5.00
N THR A 209 7.00 26.21 5.43
CA THR A 209 5.97 27.26 5.31
C THR A 209 6.21 28.45 6.24
N ASP A 210 6.90 28.23 7.35
CA ASP A 210 7.27 29.28 8.34
C ASP A 210 8.29 30.31 7.82
N ILE A 211 9.14 29.91 6.88
CA ILE A 211 10.15 30.78 6.26
C ILE A 211 9.94 31.00 4.76
N GLY A 212 8.86 30.44 4.19
CA GLY A 212 8.53 30.57 2.77
C GLY A 212 9.60 30.01 1.84
N LYS A 213 10.14 28.82 2.15
CA LYS A 213 11.14 28.12 1.35
C LYS A 213 10.63 26.77 0.90
N PHE A 214 11.03 26.35 -0.30
CA PHE A 214 10.54 25.18 -0.96
C PHE A 214 11.69 24.40 -1.58
N LEU A 215 11.69 23.08 -1.38
CA LEU A 215 12.70 22.16 -1.93
C LEU A 215 12.01 21.20 -2.91
N PRO A 216 12.03 21.49 -4.22
CA PRO A 216 11.45 20.62 -5.23
C PRO A 216 12.41 19.51 -5.63
N PHE A 217 11.89 18.28 -5.72
CA PHE A 217 12.56 17.08 -6.22
C PHE A 217 11.75 16.53 -7.39
N ARG A 218 12.37 16.41 -8.56
CA ARG A 218 11.70 16.04 -9.81
C ARG A 218 12.06 14.62 -10.25
N GLY A 219 11.16 14.03 -11.05
CA GLY A 219 11.35 12.69 -11.57
C GLY A 219 11.36 11.62 -10.48
N MET A 220 10.68 11.88 -9.36
CA MET A 220 10.64 10.96 -8.23
C MET A 220 9.79 9.75 -8.56
N GLN A 221 10.41 8.57 -8.60
CA GLN A 221 9.76 7.31 -8.87
C GLN A 221 9.79 6.44 -7.63
N VAL A 222 8.65 5.79 -7.33
CA VAL A 222 8.54 4.88 -6.19
C VAL A 222 9.40 3.66 -6.43
N GLY A 223 10.38 3.46 -5.57
CA GLY A 223 11.30 2.33 -5.62
C GLY A 223 10.86 1.18 -4.72
N ASN A 224 10.45 1.48 -3.51
CA ASN A 224 10.03 0.48 -2.53
C ASN A 224 8.94 1.03 -1.61
N MET A 225 8.24 0.10 -0.99
CA MET A 225 7.33 0.33 0.13
C MET A 225 7.60 -0.71 1.20
N ASP A 226 7.71 -0.25 2.43
CA ASP A 226 7.74 -1.11 3.61
C ASP A 226 6.51 -0.81 4.47
N LEU A 227 5.87 -1.85 5.01
CA LEU A 227 4.70 -1.76 5.87
C LEU A 227 4.92 -2.63 7.09
N SER A 228 4.58 -2.13 8.29
CA SER A 228 4.63 -2.89 9.53
C SER A 228 3.31 -2.82 10.28
N LEU A 229 2.89 -3.98 10.77
CA LEU A 229 1.73 -4.21 11.61
C LEU A 229 2.25 -4.86 12.90
N ASP A 230 2.32 -4.07 13.96
CA ASP A 230 2.80 -4.52 15.27
C ASP A 230 1.67 -4.38 16.30
N VAL A 231 1.48 -5.38 17.15
CA VAL A 231 0.43 -5.34 18.19
C VAL A 231 0.55 -4.09 19.05
N GLY A 232 -0.57 -3.39 19.23
CA GLY A 232 -0.62 -2.17 20.05
C GLY A 232 -0.07 -0.91 19.38
N ALA A 233 0.17 -0.94 18.07
CA ALA A 233 0.69 0.20 17.32
C ALA A 233 -0.23 0.60 16.16
N MET A 234 -0.03 1.81 15.64
CA MET A 234 -0.58 2.20 14.34
C MET A 234 0.09 1.39 13.22
N VAL A 235 -0.63 1.14 12.14
CA VAL A 235 -0.05 0.54 10.92
C VAL A 235 0.85 1.57 10.26
N LYS A 236 2.15 1.32 10.29
CA LYS A 236 3.18 2.25 9.80
C LYS A 236 3.81 1.73 8.53
N GLY A 237 4.21 2.66 7.69
CA GLY A 237 4.96 2.33 6.49
C GLY A 237 5.91 3.42 6.06
N SER A 238 6.66 3.11 5.01
CA SER A 238 7.51 4.05 4.32
C SER A 238 7.46 3.83 2.82
N PHE A 239 7.57 4.92 2.05
CA PHE A 239 7.86 4.86 0.63
C PHE A 239 9.25 5.39 0.38
N GLY A 240 10.05 4.63 -0.37
CA GLY A 240 11.35 5.05 -0.85
C GLY A 240 11.28 5.44 -2.33
N PHE A 241 12.02 6.47 -2.68
CA PHE A 241 12.04 7.05 -4.02
C PHE A 241 13.47 7.20 -4.53
N ILE A 242 13.58 7.21 -5.84
CA ILE A 242 14.77 7.65 -6.57
C ILE A 242 14.35 8.74 -7.55
N GLY A 243 15.10 9.85 -7.60
CA GLY A 243 14.75 11.03 -8.38
C GLY A 243 15.74 11.34 -9.50
N GLN A 244 15.36 12.29 -10.37
CA GLN A 244 16.22 12.74 -11.48
C GLN A 244 16.90 14.07 -11.20
N GLY A 245 16.20 15.06 -10.62
CA GLY A 245 16.72 16.41 -10.51
C GLY A 245 16.24 17.17 -9.25
N HIS A 246 17.07 18.10 -8.80
CA HIS A 246 16.80 19.05 -7.73
C HIS A 246 17.45 20.38 -8.07
N ASP A 247 16.65 21.45 -8.10
CA ASP A 247 17.09 22.78 -8.54
C ASP A 247 17.54 23.68 -7.37
N GLY A 248 17.69 23.09 -6.18
CA GLY A 248 18.01 23.83 -4.95
C GLY A 248 16.76 24.36 -4.24
N MET A 249 16.98 25.21 -3.25
CA MET A 249 15.92 25.80 -2.44
C MET A 249 15.31 27.01 -3.16
N ALA A 250 14.01 26.96 -3.41
CA ALA A 250 13.24 28.02 -4.05
C ALA A 250 12.61 28.98 -3.02
N THR A 251 12.31 30.20 -3.43
CA THR A 251 11.63 31.24 -2.64
C THR A 251 10.10 31.25 -2.84
N ALA A 252 9.61 30.46 -3.78
CA ALA A 252 8.19 30.26 -4.05
C ALA A 252 7.95 28.78 -4.37
N THR A 253 6.72 28.30 -4.18
CA THR A 253 6.36 26.94 -4.58
C THR A 253 6.56 26.74 -6.07
N THR A 254 7.07 25.58 -6.43
CA THR A 254 7.24 25.17 -7.84
C THR A 254 6.05 24.37 -8.34
N LEU A 255 5.17 23.94 -7.43
CA LEU A 255 3.95 23.23 -7.80
C LEU A 255 2.88 24.24 -8.24
N PRO A 256 2.14 23.94 -9.31
CA PRO A 256 1.09 24.82 -9.81
C PRO A 256 -0.13 24.82 -8.90
N GLY A 257 -0.95 25.86 -9.06
CA GLY A 257 -2.24 26.01 -8.41
C GLY A 257 -2.17 26.20 -6.89
N SER A 258 -3.32 26.05 -6.24
CA SER A 258 -3.42 26.07 -4.78
C SER A 258 -3.30 24.64 -4.25
N PRO A 259 -2.55 24.42 -3.14
CA PRO A 259 -2.42 23.10 -2.57
C PRO A 259 -3.76 22.50 -2.16
N VAL A 260 -4.04 21.28 -2.59
CA VAL A 260 -5.19 20.50 -2.13
C VAL A 260 -4.85 19.89 -0.78
N ALA A 261 -5.78 19.96 0.17
CA ALA A 261 -5.60 19.36 1.47
C ALA A 261 -5.48 17.82 1.37
N SER A 262 -4.70 17.23 2.27
CA SER A 262 -4.66 15.77 2.45
C SER A 262 -6.00 15.23 2.96
N GLN A 263 -6.20 13.93 2.82
CA GLN A 263 -7.38 13.26 3.38
C GLN A 263 -7.43 13.41 4.90
N THR A 264 -8.65 13.45 5.46
CA THR A 264 -8.88 13.60 6.91
C THR A 264 -9.27 12.29 7.60
N LEU A 265 -9.18 11.15 6.88
CA LEU A 265 -9.49 9.83 7.42
C LEU A 265 -8.53 9.46 8.53
N ASP A 266 -9.01 8.75 9.54
CA ASP A 266 -8.21 8.33 10.67
C ASP A 266 -7.11 7.33 10.26
N PRO A 267 -5.93 7.35 10.93
CA PRO A 267 -4.91 6.34 10.71
C PRO A 267 -5.38 5.00 11.28
N MET A 268 -5.08 3.93 10.56
CA MET A 268 -5.42 2.56 10.94
C MET A 268 -4.46 2.01 11.99
N ASN A 269 -4.97 1.19 12.90
CA ASN A 269 -4.20 0.54 13.94
C ASN A 269 -4.18 -0.99 13.77
N ALA A 270 -3.23 -1.65 14.43
CA ALA A 270 -3.05 -3.10 14.33
C ALA A 270 -3.81 -3.89 15.41
N VAL A 271 -4.84 -3.32 16.03
CA VAL A 271 -5.64 -3.99 17.05
C VAL A 271 -7.11 -4.10 16.64
N THR A 272 -7.76 -2.95 16.37
CA THR A 272 -9.17 -2.91 16.01
C THR A 272 -9.41 -2.96 14.50
N ASP A 273 -8.44 -2.51 13.71
CA ASP A 273 -8.60 -2.28 12.28
C ASP A 273 -8.07 -3.44 11.42
N ILE A 274 -7.60 -4.54 12.03
CA ILE A 274 -7.23 -5.76 11.32
C ILE A 274 -8.47 -6.62 11.10
N GLY A 275 -9.04 -6.53 9.91
CA GLY A 275 -10.28 -7.24 9.57
C GLY A 275 -10.09 -8.61 8.93
N ALA A 276 -8.89 -8.93 8.44
CA ALA A 276 -8.67 -10.18 7.73
C ALA A 276 -7.18 -10.57 7.72
N ILE A 277 -6.87 -11.74 8.24
CA ILE A 277 -5.61 -12.43 7.92
C ILE A 277 -5.96 -13.86 7.56
N TYR A 278 -5.72 -14.23 6.30
CA TYR A 278 -6.00 -15.56 5.77
C TYR A 278 -4.73 -16.20 5.24
N GLU A 279 -4.47 -17.42 5.66
CA GLU A 279 -3.43 -18.27 5.11
C GLU A 279 -4.06 -19.50 4.47
N ASN A 280 -3.76 -19.75 3.20
CA ASN A 280 -4.34 -20.83 2.40
C ASN A 280 -5.88 -20.88 2.46
N GLY A 281 -6.52 -19.69 2.45
CA GLY A 281 -7.97 -19.55 2.54
C GLY A 281 -8.55 -19.78 3.94
N THR A 282 -7.76 -20.03 4.96
CA THR A 282 -8.22 -20.19 6.35
C THR A 282 -7.87 -18.92 7.14
N SER A 283 -8.85 -18.39 7.87
CA SER A 283 -8.61 -17.27 8.79
C SER A 283 -7.68 -17.72 9.92
N ILE A 284 -6.65 -16.91 10.16
CA ILE A 284 -5.70 -17.12 11.27
C ILE A 284 -5.85 -16.04 12.35
N LEU A 285 -6.89 -15.20 12.27
CA LEU A 285 -7.26 -14.26 13.33
C LEU A 285 -8.06 -14.97 14.42
N GLY A 286 -7.52 -14.99 15.62
CA GLY A 286 -8.28 -15.29 16.84
C GLY A 286 -8.73 -16.72 17.08
N ALA A 287 -8.44 -17.68 16.17
CA ALA A 287 -8.99 -19.04 16.30
C ALA A 287 -7.94 -20.13 16.60
N THR A 288 -6.74 -20.05 15.99
CA THR A 288 -5.75 -21.15 16.07
C THR A 288 -4.30 -20.67 16.03
N SER A 289 -4.05 -19.38 15.88
CA SER A 289 -2.68 -18.83 15.87
C SER A 289 -2.74 -17.34 16.18
N PHE A 290 -1.91 -16.89 17.09
CA PHE A 290 -1.80 -15.47 17.40
C PHE A 290 -0.58 -14.90 16.69
N ILE A 291 -0.82 -13.91 15.83
CA ILE A 291 0.23 -13.16 15.14
C ILE A 291 0.61 -11.97 16.02
N LYS A 292 1.88 -11.85 16.33
CA LYS A 292 2.44 -10.74 17.09
C LYS A 292 2.79 -9.56 16.20
N SER A 293 3.39 -9.82 15.05
CA SER A 293 3.77 -8.80 14.10
C SER A 293 3.81 -9.33 12.68
N MET A 294 3.62 -8.42 11.73
CA MET A 294 3.81 -8.67 10.31
C MET A 294 4.58 -7.51 9.68
N LYS A 295 5.55 -7.84 8.85
CA LYS A 295 6.24 -6.87 8.00
C LYS A 295 6.08 -7.29 6.54
N LEU A 296 5.89 -6.30 5.68
CA LEU A 296 5.79 -6.47 4.25
C LEU A 296 6.73 -5.49 3.57
N SER A 297 7.52 -5.97 2.63
CA SER A 297 8.38 -5.16 1.77
C SER A 297 8.10 -5.47 0.31
N VAL A 298 7.84 -4.42 -0.47
CA VAL A 298 7.67 -4.48 -1.92
C VAL A 298 8.73 -3.60 -2.55
N ASN A 299 9.60 -4.17 -3.37
CA ASN A 299 10.74 -3.45 -3.94
C ASN A 299 10.85 -3.67 -5.44
N ASN A 300 10.88 -2.59 -6.19
CA ASN A 300 11.07 -2.55 -7.64
C ASN A 300 12.54 -2.58 -8.06
N ASN A 301 13.50 -2.67 -7.12
CA ASN A 301 14.92 -2.64 -7.37
C ASN A 301 15.33 -1.49 -8.34
N PRO A 302 15.02 -0.22 -8.00
CA PRO A 302 15.22 0.91 -8.87
C PRO A 302 16.72 1.17 -9.09
N ARG A 303 17.10 1.57 -10.30
CA ARG A 303 18.47 1.90 -10.68
C ARG A 303 18.54 3.24 -11.36
N ALA A 304 19.41 4.12 -10.88
CA ALA A 304 19.71 5.38 -11.55
C ALA A 304 20.41 5.12 -12.89
N GLN A 305 19.96 5.75 -13.95
CA GLN A 305 20.59 5.77 -15.25
C GLN A 305 21.36 7.08 -15.42
N LYS A 306 22.66 7.00 -15.59
CA LYS A 306 23.54 8.15 -15.80
C LYS A 306 23.86 8.31 -17.28
N ALA A 307 24.02 9.56 -17.74
CA ALA A 307 24.43 9.85 -19.11
C ALA A 307 25.45 10.98 -19.15
N LEU A 308 26.32 10.95 -20.16
CA LEU A 308 27.31 12.03 -20.38
C LEU A 308 26.61 13.36 -20.65
N GLY A 309 27.10 14.40 -20.00
CA GLY A 309 26.54 15.76 -20.16
C GLY A 309 25.26 16.04 -19.36
N ILE A 310 24.77 15.07 -18.60
CA ILE A 310 23.61 15.25 -17.71
C ILE A 310 24.08 15.25 -16.26
N PHE A 311 23.80 16.32 -15.55
CA PHE A 311 24.03 16.44 -14.11
C PHE A 311 22.82 15.84 -13.36
N GLY A 312 23.08 14.81 -12.55
CA GLY A 312 22.04 14.00 -11.93
C GLY A 312 21.69 12.73 -12.72
N ASN A 313 20.45 12.25 -12.59
CA ASN A 313 20.00 11.03 -13.26
C ASN A 313 19.30 11.35 -14.57
N ALA A 314 19.75 10.77 -15.67
CA ALA A 314 19.09 10.85 -16.98
C ALA A 314 17.73 10.10 -16.96
N GLY A 315 17.62 9.07 -16.13
CA GLY A 315 16.42 8.27 -15.98
C GLY A 315 16.50 7.37 -14.75
N VAL A 316 15.41 6.67 -14.51
CA VAL A 316 15.31 5.61 -13.50
C VAL A 316 14.78 4.36 -14.19
N ALA A 317 15.54 3.27 -14.13
CA ALA A 317 15.09 1.96 -14.55
C ALA A 317 14.65 1.16 -13.34
N LEU A 318 13.57 0.41 -13.47
CA LEU A 318 13.14 -0.56 -12.46
C LEU A 318 13.72 -1.94 -12.80
N GLY A 319 13.99 -2.71 -11.77
CA GLY A 319 14.44 -4.08 -11.86
C GLY A 319 13.29 -5.07 -11.71
N GLU A 320 13.61 -6.24 -11.19
CA GLU A 320 12.63 -7.25 -10.81
C GLU A 320 11.82 -6.78 -9.60
N LEU A 321 10.50 -7.00 -9.64
CA LEU A 321 9.62 -6.76 -8.50
C LEU A 321 9.85 -7.86 -7.46
N SER A 322 10.43 -7.51 -6.34
CA SER A 322 10.64 -8.39 -5.19
C SER A 322 9.61 -8.08 -4.12
N ILE A 323 8.93 -9.12 -3.65
CA ILE A 323 7.92 -9.02 -2.60
C ILE A 323 8.30 -10.00 -1.50
N SER A 324 8.58 -9.49 -0.33
CA SER A 324 8.98 -10.26 0.84
C SER A 324 8.29 -9.76 2.10
N GLY A 325 8.29 -10.57 3.13
CA GLY A 325 7.75 -10.17 4.41
C GLY A 325 8.16 -11.14 5.52
N THR A 326 7.72 -10.86 6.72
CA THR A 326 7.94 -11.71 7.89
C THR A 326 6.66 -11.76 8.72
N LEU A 327 6.27 -12.94 9.15
CA LEU A 327 5.21 -13.17 10.13
C LEU A 327 5.85 -13.69 11.41
N ASP A 328 5.63 -13.01 12.52
CA ASP A 328 6.01 -13.51 13.84
C ASP A 328 4.78 -14.04 14.55
N VAL A 329 4.75 -15.35 14.81
CA VAL A 329 3.59 -16.05 15.38
C VAL A 329 3.98 -16.77 16.66
N TYR A 330 3.03 -16.87 17.60
CA TYR A 330 3.19 -17.74 18.76
C TYR A 330 3.10 -19.20 18.34
N VAL A 331 3.96 -20.06 18.89
CA VAL A 331 3.99 -21.48 18.52
C VAL A 331 2.88 -22.23 19.26
N GLU A 332 1.85 -22.62 18.54
CA GLU A 332 0.75 -23.47 19.05
C GLU A 332 0.76 -24.88 18.45
N SER A 333 1.28 -25.02 17.22
CA SER A 333 1.34 -26.29 16.52
C SER A 333 2.54 -26.38 15.59
N GLU A 334 2.81 -27.58 15.10
CA GLU A 334 3.87 -27.87 14.13
C GLU A 334 3.53 -27.41 12.70
N THR A 335 2.31 -26.95 12.44
CA THR A 335 1.78 -26.74 11.09
C THR A 335 2.64 -25.80 10.25
N TYR A 336 2.97 -24.62 10.77
CA TYR A 336 3.76 -23.61 10.04
C TYR A 336 5.22 -24.03 9.89
N TYR A 337 5.78 -24.64 10.94
CA TYR A 337 7.14 -25.17 10.90
C TYR A 337 7.28 -26.27 9.82
N ASN A 338 6.32 -27.20 9.77
CA ASN A 338 6.31 -28.28 8.78
C ASN A 338 6.06 -27.74 7.35
N LYS A 339 5.25 -26.70 7.16
CA LYS A 339 5.07 -26.03 5.86
C LYS A 339 6.38 -25.43 5.36
N TRP A 340 7.11 -24.74 6.24
CA TRP A 340 8.43 -24.22 5.90
C TRP A 340 9.39 -25.37 5.53
N LEU A 341 9.52 -26.36 6.36
CA LEU A 341 10.45 -27.49 6.14
C LEU A 341 10.14 -28.24 4.84
N ALA A 342 8.86 -28.41 4.49
CA ALA A 342 8.42 -29.03 3.24
C ALA A 342 8.52 -28.09 2.03
N GLY A 343 8.81 -26.80 2.20
CA GLY A 343 8.82 -25.81 1.11
C GLY A 343 7.48 -25.66 0.40
N THR A 344 6.38 -25.84 1.13
CA THR A 344 5.02 -25.84 0.58
C THR A 344 4.62 -24.44 0.13
N ASN A 345 4.04 -24.31 -1.09
CA ASN A 345 3.43 -23.07 -1.53
C ASN A 345 2.13 -22.85 -0.75
N THR A 346 1.91 -21.63 -0.31
CA THR A 346 0.66 -21.20 0.32
C THR A 346 0.25 -19.82 -0.18
N SER A 347 -0.90 -19.30 0.25
CA SER A 347 -1.35 -17.94 -0.04
C SER A 347 -1.50 -17.17 1.26
N LEU A 348 -1.33 -15.85 1.19
CA LEU A 348 -1.51 -14.96 2.32
C LEU A 348 -2.34 -13.75 1.90
N SER A 349 -3.33 -13.39 2.70
CA SER A 349 -4.12 -12.18 2.49
C SER A 349 -4.25 -11.44 3.81
N VAL A 350 -3.98 -10.15 3.80
CA VAL A 350 -4.00 -9.29 5.00
C VAL A 350 -4.81 -8.04 4.69
N GLY A 351 -5.89 -7.84 5.42
CA GLY A 351 -6.81 -6.71 5.28
C GLY A 351 -6.80 -5.82 6.51
N VAL A 352 -6.67 -4.53 6.27
CA VAL A 352 -6.72 -3.46 7.28
C VAL A 352 -7.79 -2.47 6.86
N SER A 353 -8.64 -2.04 7.79
CA SER A 353 -9.72 -1.07 7.50
C SER A 353 -10.11 -0.26 8.71
N ASP A 354 -10.43 1.02 8.49
CA ASP A 354 -10.95 1.89 9.54
C ASP A 354 -12.42 1.56 9.89
N ASP A 355 -12.93 2.13 10.99
CA ASP A 355 -14.31 1.95 11.46
C ASP A 355 -15.38 2.36 10.43
N ALA A 356 -15.02 3.21 9.46
CA ALA A 356 -15.91 3.63 8.38
C ALA A 356 -15.93 2.62 7.21
N GLY A 357 -15.00 1.67 7.17
CA GLY A 357 -14.89 0.66 6.12
C GLY A 357 -13.98 1.08 4.96
N ASN A 358 -13.20 2.17 5.09
CA ASN A 358 -12.10 2.41 4.17
C ASN A 358 -10.94 1.49 4.53
N GLY A 359 -10.29 0.90 3.54
CA GLY A 359 -9.19 0.00 3.85
C GLY A 359 -8.47 -0.55 2.65
N TYR A 360 -7.44 -1.32 2.95
CA TYR A 360 -6.63 -2.03 1.98
C TYR A 360 -6.51 -3.50 2.37
N LEU A 361 -6.56 -4.37 1.37
CA LEU A 361 -6.25 -5.78 1.52
C LEU A 361 -5.11 -6.13 0.58
N PHE A 362 -4.02 -6.61 1.14
CA PHE A 362 -2.86 -7.12 0.44
C PHE A 362 -3.01 -8.63 0.26
N ASP A 363 -3.07 -9.08 -0.99
CA ASP A 363 -3.38 -10.47 -1.36
C ASP A 363 -2.22 -11.05 -2.19
N PHE A 364 -1.62 -12.12 -1.68
CA PHE A 364 -0.52 -12.84 -2.28
C PHE A 364 -0.99 -14.26 -2.60
N ASP A 365 -1.22 -14.54 -3.87
CA ASP A 365 -1.77 -15.83 -4.31
C ASP A 365 -0.80 -17.00 -4.14
N LYS A 366 0.50 -16.71 -4.06
CA LYS A 366 1.54 -17.73 -3.90
C LYS A 366 2.73 -17.18 -3.14
N ILE A 367 2.92 -17.70 -1.93
CA ILE A 367 4.11 -17.42 -1.11
C ILE A 367 4.80 -18.70 -0.73
N LYS A 368 6.06 -18.60 -0.31
CA LYS A 368 6.81 -19.64 0.40
C LYS A 368 7.46 -19.04 1.63
N PHE A 369 7.44 -19.79 2.72
CA PHE A 369 8.27 -19.48 3.87
C PHE A 369 9.72 -19.85 3.56
N THR A 370 10.62 -18.89 3.71
CA THR A 370 12.04 -19.04 3.36
C THR A 370 12.89 -19.47 4.55
N ASP A 371 12.40 -19.19 5.76
CA ASP A 371 12.99 -19.62 7.01
C ASP A 371 11.90 -19.92 8.04
N GLY A 372 12.24 -20.65 9.12
CA GLY A 372 11.35 -21.03 10.21
C GLY A 372 12.12 -21.01 11.54
N GLY A 373 12.73 -19.87 11.86
CA GLY A 373 13.53 -19.68 13.08
C GLY A 373 12.67 -19.67 14.34
N LEU A 374 12.90 -20.62 15.25
CA LEU A 374 12.32 -20.58 16.59
C LEU A 374 13.15 -19.67 17.49
N THR A 375 12.50 -18.70 18.11
CA THR A 375 13.11 -17.86 19.13
C THR A 375 12.80 -18.44 20.51
N THR A 376 13.84 -18.96 21.18
CA THR A 376 13.75 -19.66 22.48
C THR A 376 14.70 -19.02 23.48
N GLN A 377 14.59 -17.72 23.73
CA GLN A 377 15.49 -17.03 24.65
C GLN A 377 14.85 -16.84 26.04
N GLY A 378 15.57 -17.22 27.05
CA GLY A 378 15.19 -16.96 28.44
C GLY A 378 13.97 -17.78 28.90
N ARG A 379 13.02 -17.10 29.56
CA ARG A 379 11.74 -17.64 30.03
C ARG A 379 10.56 -17.03 29.30
N ASP A 380 10.82 -16.40 28.16
CA ASP A 380 9.81 -15.75 27.34
C ASP A 380 9.05 -16.78 26.46
N ASP A 381 7.96 -16.34 25.85
CA ASP A 381 7.18 -17.18 24.96
C ASP A 381 7.99 -17.63 23.74
N VAL A 382 7.74 -18.86 23.31
CA VAL A 382 8.37 -19.38 22.09
C VAL A 382 7.69 -18.79 20.87
N MET A 383 8.47 -18.07 20.09
CA MET A 383 8.02 -17.42 18.84
C MET A 383 8.58 -18.15 17.63
N LEU A 384 7.78 -18.25 16.58
CA LEU A 384 8.20 -18.69 15.25
C LEU A 384 8.22 -17.49 14.31
N SER A 385 9.41 -17.14 13.86
CA SER A 385 9.58 -16.11 12.82
C SER A 385 9.58 -16.79 11.46
N LEU A 386 8.67 -16.36 10.59
CA LEU A 386 8.43 -16.93 9.27
C LEU A 386 8.65 -15.86 8.19
N PRO A 387 9.89 -15.62 7.75
CA PRO A 387 10.14 -14.87 6.54
C PRO A 387 9.50 -15.56 5.35
N PHE A 388 8.89 -14.78 4.46
CA PHE A 388 8.28 -15.29 3.24
C PHE A 388 8.64 -14.46 2.03
N GLU A 389 8.57 -15.09 0.87
CA GLU A 389 8.66 -14.43 -0.43
C GLU A 389 7.42 -14.78 -1.26
N ALA A 390 6.92 -13.76 -1.99
CA ALA A 390 5.80 -13.95 -2.90
C ALA A 390 6.30 -14.15 -4.34
N PHE A 391 5.67 -15.09 -5.05
CA PHE A 391 6.03 -15.50 -6.38
C PHE A 391 4.87 -15.33 -7.35
N TYR A 392 5.19 -15.28 -8.63
CA TYR A 392 4.21 -15.31 -9.70
C TYR A 392 3.35 -16.58 -9.65
N ASN A 393 2.04 -16.39 -9.73
CA ASN A 393 1.06 -17.47 -9.85
C ASN A 393 0.51 -17.52 -11.30
N SER A 394 0.80 -18.60 -12.02
CA SER A 394 0.38 -18.76 -13.42
C SER A 394 -1.15 -18.88 -13.60
N ALA A 395 -1.87 -19.30 -12.57
CA ALA A 395 -3.33 -19.42 -12.64
C ALA A 395 -4.04 -18.05 -12.59
N THR A 396 -3.43 -17.08 -11.91
CA THR A 396 -4.01 -15.73 -11.72
C THR A 396 -3.23 -14.63 -12.45
N ASN A 397 -2.09 -14.98 -13.06
CA ASN A 397 -1.17 -14.09 -13.76
C ASN A 397 -0.68 -12.89 -12.91
N ARG A 398 -0.47 -13.10 -11.60
CA ARG A 398 -0.02 -12.05 -10.68
C ARG A 398 0.81 -12.62 -9.53
N GLY A 399 1.59 -11.74 -8.88
CA GLY A 399 2.29 -12.02 -7.62
C GLY A 399 1.62 -11.36 -6.43
N ILE A 400 1.05 -10.15 -6.64
CA ILE A 400 0.35 -9.35 -5.63
C ILE A 400 -0.90 -8.71 -6.22
N ARG A 401 -1.93 -8.59 -5.39
CA ARG A 401 -3.08 -7.72 -5.61
C ARG A 401 -3.31 -6.88 -4.36
N ILE A 402 -3.49 -5.58 -4.54
CA ILE A 402 -3.97 -4.69 -3.48
C ILE A 402 -5.41 -4.33 -3.81
N THR A 403 -6.32 -4.70 -2.92
CA THR A 403 -7.74 -4.33 -3.02
C THR A 403 -8.01 -3.21 -2.04
N ARG A 404 -8.60 -2.13 -2.53
CA ARG A 404 -9.02 -0.98 -1.74
C ARG A 404 -10.54 -0.99 -1.55
N SER A 405 -10.98 -0.72 -0.36
CA SER A 405 -12.36 -0.37 -0.03
C SER A 405 -12.49 1.13 0.23
N VAL A 406 -13.65 1.66 -0.10
CA VAL A 406 -14.04 3.05 0.12
C VAL A 406 -15.38 3.04 0.83
N ALA A 407 -15.49 3.73 1.96
CA ALA A 407 -16.78 3.98 2.61
C ALA A 407 -17.71 4.79 1.68
N ALA A 408 -19.02 4.60 1.87
CA ALA A 408 -20.06 5.29 1.10
C ALA A 408 -20.13 6.80 1.42
#